data_0ff3261e996e4379e244bf439ccbf94e
#
_entry.id   0ff3261e996e4379e244bf439ccbf94e
#
_cell.length_a   1.000
_cell.length_b   1.000
_cell.length_c   1.000
_cell.angle_alpha   90.00
_cell.angle_beta   90.00
_cell.angle_gamma   90.00
#
_symmetry.space_group_name_H-M   'P 1'
#
loop_
_entity.id
_entity.type
_entity.pdbx_description
1 polymer ?
#
loop_
_entity_poly.entity_id
_entity_poly.type
_entity_poly.pdbx_seq_one_letter_code
_entity_poly.pdbx_strand_id
1 'polypeptide(L)'
;MHPAAHFRSDDPALFEALIDEIGFGMVFATTPDGPRVAHTPLLSTGDGAVQFHLSRGNALTRYLDGMTALALVNGADGYVSPRWYADPAQVPTWNYVSLELEGRVRRMDEAGLLGLLEALSDRHEARIAAGEPWTMAKMPEEGLRKLLAGIVGFELEVQAWRPTFKLSQNKDAAERARVAEGLEVEGARAIAQLMRTLAP
;
A
#
# COMPACT_ATOMS: atom_id res chain seq x y z
N MET A 1 -11.33 -8.31 0.44
CA MET A 1 -12.14 -7.12 0.89
C MET A 1 -13.23 -7.54 1.89
N HIS A 2 -13.46 -6.74 2.96
CA HIS A 2 -14.55 -7.01 3.91
C HIS A 2 -15.92 -6.78 3.23
N PRO A 3 -16.92 -7.67 3.39
CA PRO A 3 -18.19 -7.56 2.67
C PRO A 3 -19.08 -6.39 3.14
N ALA A 4 -18.94 -5.95 4.39
CA ALA A 4 -19.80 -4.92 4.98
C ALA A 4 -19.50 -3.52 4.40
N ALA A 5 -20.54 -2.87 3.88
CA ALA A 5 -20.42 -1.57 3.20
C ALA A 5 -19.87 -0.44 4.09
N HIS A 6 -20.19 -0.46 5.40
CA HIS A 6 -19.72 0.56 6.35
C HIS A 6 -18.20 0.56 6.60
N PHE A 7 -17.46 -0.43 6.09
CA PHE A 7 -15.99 -0.45 6.11
C PHE A 7 -15.36 -0.01 4.78
N ARG A 8 -16.16 0.46 3.84
CA ARG A 8 -15.69 0.98 2.55
C ARG A 8 -15.62 2.49 2.58
N SER A 9 -14.81 3.04 1.71
CA SER A 9 -14.77 4.46 1.39
C SER A 9 -14.84 4.61 -0.13
N ASP A 10 -15.42 5.70 -0.58
CA ASP A 10 -15.42 6.08 -2.01
C ASP A 10 -14.59 7.36 -2.22
N ASP A 11 -13.72 7.72 -1.27
CA ASP A 11 -12.87 8.90 -1.33
C ASP A 11 -11.52 8.58 -2.00
N PRO A 12 -11.30 9.00 -3.26
CA PRO A 12 -10.04 8.77 -3.95
C PRO A 12 -8.84 9.43 -3.28
N ALA A 13 -9.03 10.59 -2.62
CA ALA A 13 -7.94 11.28 -1.94
C ALA A 13 -7.40 10.46 -0.77
N LEU A 14 -8.27 9.72 -0.08
CA LEU A 14 -7.87 8.82 1.00
C LEU A 14 -7.07 7.61 0.47
N PHE A 15 -7.40 7.12 -0.74
CA PHE A 15 -6.66 6.01 -1.35
C PHE A 15 -5.26 6.45 -1.77
N GLU A 16 -5.16 7.62 -2.42
CA GLU A 16 -3.89 8.21 -2.80
C GLU A 16 -3.01 8.49 -1.57
N ALA A 17 -3.59 9.07 -0.52
CA ALA A 17 -2.88 9.31 0.73
C ALA A 17 -2.36 8.00 1.37
N LEU A 18 -3.12 6.91 1.29
CA LEU A 18 -2.68 5.61 1.81
C LEU A 18 -1.51 5.04 1.01
N ILE A 19 -1.57 5.11 -0.34
CA ILE A 19 -0.46 4.67 -1.19
C ILE A 19 0.79 5.50 -0.89
N ASP A 20 0.62 6.82 -0.78
CA ASP A 20 1.71 7.73 -0.49
C ASP A 20 2.34 7.48 0.88
N GLU A 21 1.54 7.32 1.92
CA GLU A 21 2.02 7.11 3.29
C GLU A 21 2.80 5.81 3.42
N ILE A 22 2.24 4.71 2.88
CA ILE A 22 2.85 3.38 2.99
C ILE A 22 4.02 3.24 2.00
N GLY A 23 3.84 3.64 0.74
CA GLY A 23 4.86 3.63 -0.30
C GLY A 23 5.41 2.25 -0.67
N PHE A 24 4.91 1.17 -0.08
CA PHE A 24 5.35 -0.21 -0.28
C PHE A 24 4.18 -1.17 -0.26
N GLY A 25 4.18 -2.15 -1.16
CA GLY A 25 3.06 -3.08 -1.28
C GLY A 25 3.42 -4.39 -1.93
N MET A 26 2.40 -5.12 -2.30
CA MET A 26 2.50 -6.44 -2.92
C MET A 26 1.77 -6.45 -4.25
N VAL A 27 2.38 -7.06 -5.26
CA VAL A 27 1.75 -7.31 -6.57
C VAL A 27 1.57 -8.80 -6.75
N PHE A 28 0.33 -9.21 -6.96
CA PHE A 28 -0.07 -10.60 -7.17
C PHE A 28 -0.47 -10.81 -8.62
N ALA A 29 -0.02 -11.90 -9.22
CA ALA A 29 -0.55 -12.39 -10.49
C ALA A 29 -0.48 -13.91 -10.56
N THR A 30 -1.33 -14.50 -11.39
CA THR A 30 -1.30 -15.93 -11.69
C THR A 30 -0.40 -16.17 -12.88
N THR A 31 0.67 -16.93 -12.67
CA THR A 31 1.59 -17.36 -13.72
C THR A 31 1.31 -18.79 -14.14
N PRO A 32 1.90 -19.28 -15.25
CA PRO A 32 1.81 -20.70 -15.61
C PRO A 32 2.33 -21.64 -14.51
N ASP A 33 3.22 -21.14 -13.66
CA ASP A 33 3.80 -21.89 -12.53
C ASP A 33 2.97 -21.71 -11.23
N GLY A 34 1.74 -21.17 -11.32
CA GLY A 34 0.85 -20.87 -10.20
C GLY A 34 0.89 -19.41 -9.75
N PRO A 35 0.13 -19.06 -8.68
CA PRO A 35 0.10 -17.71 -8.15
C PRO A 35 1.46 -17.30 -7.58
N ARG A 36 1.83 -16.05 -7.79
CA ARG A 36 3.06 -15.44 -7.30
C ARG A 36 2.77 -14.07 -6.70
N VAL A 37 3.64 -13.64 -5.79
CA VAL A 37 3.63 -12.32 -5.18
C VAL A 37 5.02 -11.70 -5.28
N ALA A 38 5.07 -10.41 -5.57
CA ALA A 38 6.27 -9.59 -5.45
C ALA A 38 6.02 -8.45 -4.47
N HIS A 39 7.00 -8.15 -3.63
CA HIS A 39 7.00 -6.98 -2.74
C HIS A 39 7.81 -5.88 -3.42
N THR A 40 7.24 -4.68 -3.49
CA THR A 40 7.86 -3.59 -4.26
C THR A 40 7.39 -2.23 -3.76
N PRO A 41 8.20 -1.18 -3.89
CA PRO A 41 7.71 0.19 -3.74
C PRO A 41 6.59 0.47 -4.75
N LEU A 42 5.59 1.21 -4.32
CA LEU A 42 4.46 1.62 -5.13
C LEU A 42 4.42 3.15 -5.18
N LEU A 43 4.24 3.68 -6.39
CA LEU A 43 4.07 5.10 -6.64
C LEU A 43 2.73 5.33 -7.34
N SER A 44 1.82 6.08 -6.73
CA SER A 44 0.63 6.55 -7.44
C SER A 44 0.98 7.65 -8.41
N THR A 45 0.36 7.62 -9.59
CA THR A 45 0.47 8.69 -10.60
C THR A 45 -0.54 9.81 -10.38
N GLY A 46 -1.53 9.61 -9.48
CA GLY A 46 -2.60 10.57 -9.20
C GLY A 46 -3.70 10.63 -10.28
N ASP A 47 -3.57 9.86 -11.35
CA ASP A 47 -4.53 9.81 -12.47
C ASP A 47 -5.14 8.41 -12.68
N GLY A 48 -5.02 7.54 -11.69
CA GLY A 48 -5.64 6.22 -11.70
C GLY A 48 -4.69 5.08 -12.06
N ALA A 49 -3.38 5.30 -12.03
CA ALA A 49 -2.39 4.25 -12.18
C ALA A 49 -1.43 4.18 -10.99
N VAL A 50 -0.80 3.02 -10.85
CA VAL A 50 0.25 2.78 -9.85
C VAL A 50 1.47 2.19 -10.55
N GLN A 51 2.61 2.81 -10.32
CA GLN A 51 3.88 2.42 -10.89
C GLN A 51 4.73 1.65 -9.87
N PHE A 52 5.49 0.68 -10.36
CA PHE A 52 6.41 -0.12 -9.58
C PHE A 52 7.52 -0.72 -10.43
N HIS A 53 8.55 -1.26 -9.80
CA HIS A 53 9.59 -1.97 -10.51
C HIS A 53 9.92 -3.31 -9.84
N LEU A 54 10.34 -4.27 -10.62
CA LEU A 54 10.77 -5.58 -10.14
C LEU A 54 12.16 -5.92 -10.67
N SER A 55 12.90 -6.71 -9.90
CA SER A 55 14.12 -7.34 -10.43
C SER A 55 13.79 -8.15 -11.67
N ARG A 56 14.65 -8.09 -12.67
CA ARG A 56 14.51 -8.90 -13.90
C ARG A 56 14.44 -10.40 -13.62
N GLY A 57 15.07 -10.86 -12.53
CA GLY A 57 15.01 -12.26 -12.07
C GLY A 57 13.76 -12.61 -11.25
N ASN A 58 12.88 -11.66 -10.94
CA ASN A 58 11.64 -11.96 -10.21
C ASN A 58 10.71 -12.83 -11.09
N ALA A 59 10.07 -13.83 -10.48
CA ALA A 59 9.23 -14.79 -11.18
C ALA A 59 8.04 -14.16 -11.93
N LEU A 60 7.55 -12.98 -11.46
CA LEU A 60 6.48 -12.24 -12.11
C LEU A 60 6.94 -11.46 -13.34
N THR A 61 8.17 -10.95 -13.35
CA THR A 61 8.65 -9.95 -14.32
C THR A 61 8.43 -10.35 -15.78
N ARG A 62 8.62 -11.62 -16.11
CA ARG A 62 8.47 -12.12 -17.50
C ARG A 62 7.03 -12.28 -17.95
N TYR A 63 6.06 -12.22 -17.03
CA TYR A 63 4.66 -12.49 -17.33
C TYR A 63 3.74 -11.26 -17.20
N LEU A 64 4.12 -10.26 -16.41
CA LEU A 64 3.23 -9.17 -16.02
C LEU A 64 2.74 -8.31 -17.17
N ASP A 65 3.56 -8.11 -18.21
CA ASP A 65 3.17 -7.23 -19.32
C ASP A 65 1.90 -7.75 -20.02
N GLY A 66 0.89 -6.90 -20.07
CA GLY A 66 -0.41 -7.22 -20.62
C GLY A 66 -1.31 -8.10 -19.75
N MET A 67 -0.90 -8.47 -18.53
CA MET A 67 -1.75 -9.24 -17.60
C MET A 67 -2.63 -8.33 -16.74
N THR A 68 -3.70 -8.92 -16.22
CA THR A 68 -4.41 -8.35 -15.06
C THR A 68 -3.68 -8.80 -13.79
N ALA A 69 -3.38 -7.84 -12.92
CA ALA A 69 -2.76 -8.08 -11.62
C ALA A 69 -3.54 -7.40 -10.50
N LEU A 70 -3.26 -7.83 -9.28
CA LEU A 70 -3.76 -7.23 -8.07
C LEU A 70 -2.59 -6.63 -7.29
N ALA A 71 -2.58 -5.31 -7.11
CA ALA A 71 -1.69 -4.68 -6.14
C ALA A 71 -2.42 -4.51 -4.80
N LEU A 72 -1.71 -4.70 -3.70
CA LEU A 72 -2.21 -4.60 -2.35
C LEU A 72 -1.34 -3.67 -1.52
N VAL A 73 -1.95 -2.66 -0.92
CA VAL A 73 -1.35 -1.80 0.09
C VAL A 73 -1.98 -2.14 1.42
N ASN A 74 -1.17 -2.60 2.37
CA ASN A 74 -1.59 -2.83 3.75
C ASN A 74 -1.20 -1.62 4.60
N GLY A 75 -2.22 -0.98 5.18
CA GLY A 75 -2.04 0.04 6.19
C GLY A 75 -1.87 -0.55 7.59
N ALA A 76 -2.18 0.26 8.59
CA ALA A 76 -2.11 -0.17 9.98
C ALA A 76 -3.19 -1.22 10.29
N ASP A 77 -2.87 -2.11 11.22
CA ASP A 77 -3.79 -3.11 11.76
C ASP A 77 -3.63 -3.29 13.27
N GLY A 78 -4.59 -3.96 13.90
CA GLY A 78 -4.52 -4.29 15.31
C GLY A 78 -5.62 -5.26 15.75
N TYR A 79 -5.24 -6.17 16.63
CA TYR A 79 -6.18 -7.07 17.29
C TYR A 79 -7.07 -6.28 18.26
N VAL A 80 -8.37 -6.51 18.22
CA VAL A 80 -9.37 -5.88 19.08
C VAL A 80 -9.87 -6.90 20.08
N SER A 81 -9.52 -6.68 21.35
CA SER A 81 -9.93 -7.56 22.45
C SER A 81 -11.35 -7.24 22.93
N PRO A 82 -12.18 -8.27 23.20
CA PRO A 82 -13.48 -8.09 23.86
C PRO A 82 -13.39 -7.44 25.25
N ARG A 83 -12.23 -7.51 25.89
CA ARG A 83 -12.00 -6.90 27.22
C ARG A 83 -12.14 -5.40 27.26
N TRP A 84 -12.05 -4.75 26.10
CA TRP A 84 -12.14 -3.28 26.01
C TRP A 84 -13.58 -2.76 25.88
N TYR A 85 -14.52 -3.64 25.54
CA TYR A 85 -15.93 -3.28 25.46
C TYR A 85 -16.59 -3.24 26.84
N ALA A 86 -17.60 -2.38 27.00
CA ALA A 86 -18.43 -2.37 28.21
C ALA A 86 -19.29 -3.64 28.32
N ASP A 87 -19.78 -4.13 27.18
CA ASP A 87 -20.50 -5.41 27.09
C ASP A 87 -19.51 -6.53 26.81
N PRO A 88 -19.29 -7.45 27.77
CA PRO A 88 -18.35 -8.56 27.61
C PRO A 88 -18.82 -9.64 26.61
N ALA A 89 -20.07 -9.57 26.15
CA ALA A 89 -20.65 -10.51 25.15
C ALA A 89 -20.24 -10.16 23.72
N GLN A 90 -19.03 -9.61 23.54
CA GLN A 90 -18.43 -9.31 22.25
C GLN A 90 -17.44 -10.40 21.84
N VAL A 91 -17.15 -10.48 20.55
CA VAL A 91 -16.15 -11.40 20.00
C VAL A 91 -14.85 -10.68 19.65
N PRO A 92 -13.69 -11.34 19.73
CA PRO A 92 -12.44 -10.77 19.27
C PRO A 92 -12.47 -10.54 17.76
N THR A 93 -11.77 -9.50 17.30
CA THR A 93 -11.67 -9.18 15.89
C THR A 93 -10.36 -8.44 15.59
N TRP A 94 -10.20 -8.00 14.34
CA TRP A 94 -9.14 -7.11 13.90
C TRP A 94 -9.73 -5.84 13.33
N ASN A 95 -9.12 -4.69 13.65
CA ASN A 95 -9.24 -3.48 12.87
C ASN A 95 -8.04 -3.41 11.92
N TYR A 96 -8.27 -2.93 10.70
CA TYR A 96 -7.21 -2.83 9.69
C TYR A 96 -7.62 -1.89 8.56
N VAL A 97 -6.61 -1.39 7.88
CA VAL A 97 -6.76 -0.64 6.63
C VAL A 97 -6.05 -1.39 5.52
N SER A 98 -6.71 -1.57 4.40
CA SER A 98 -6.10 -2.15 3.20
C SER A 98 -6.72 -1.58 1.93
N LEU A 99 -5.95 -1.55 0.87
CA LEU A 99 -6.38 -1.11 -0.45
C LEU A 99 -5.96 -2.14 -1.48
N GLU A 100 -6.95 -2.75 -2.13
CA GLU A 100 -6.77 -3.65 -3.26
C GLU A 100 -6.96 -2.86 -4.56
N LEU A 101 -6.00 -2.96 -5.47
CA LEU A 101 -5.96 -2.28 -6.76
C LEU A 101 -5.88 -3.35 -7.85
N GLU A 102 -6.97 -3.58 -8.58
CA GLU A 102 -6.97 -4.52 -9.69
C GLU A 102 -6.91 -3.76 -11.00
N GLY A 103 -6.04 -4.19 -11.90
CA GLY A 103 -5.91 -3.50 -13.17
C GLY A 103 -4.99 -4.20 -14.16
N ARG A 104 -4.84 -3.56 -15.31
CA ARG A 104 -3.99 -4.02 -16.40
C ARG A 104 -2.57 -3.53 -16.21
N VAL A 105 -1.60 -4.42 -16.30
CA VAL A 105 -0.18 -4.08 -16.19
C VAL A 105 0.40 -3.83 -17.57
N ARG A 106 1.18 -2.76 -17.69
CA ARG A 106 2.01 -2.45 -18.86
C ARG A 106 3.46 -2.31 -18.43
N ARG A 107 4.35 -2.83 -19.26
CA ARG A 107 5.78 -2.63 -19.08
C ARG A 107 6.15 -1.22 -19.51
N MET A 108 6.96 -0.55 -18.71
CA MET A 108 7.51 0.77 -19.02
C MET A 108 8.73 0.67 -19.92
N ASP A 109 9.00 1.72 -20.68
CA ASP A 109 10.28 1.92 -21.34
C ASP A 109 11.35 2.41 -20.35
N GLU A 110 12.56 2.65 -20.84
CA GLU A 110 13.67 3.10 -20.00
C GLU A 110 13.44 4.50 -19.41
N ALA A 111 12.82 5.41 -20.18
CA ALA A 111 12.53 6.76 -19.71
C ALA A 111 11.49 6.74 -18.59
N GLY A 112 10.44 5.93 -18.73
CA GLY A 112 9.42 5.74 -17.70
C GLY A 112 10.01 5.10 -16.42
N LEU A 113 10.89 4.10 -16.56
CA LEU A 113 11.57 3.50 -15.42
C LEU A 113 12.46 4.52 -14.69
N LEU A 114 13.21 5.35 -15.41
CA LEU A 114 14.02 6.40 -14.81
C LEU A 114 13.16 7.39 -14.03
N GLY A 115 12.08 7.90 -14.64
CA GLY A 115 11.16 8.82 -13.96
C GLY A 115 10.52 8.23 -12.70
N LEU A 116 10.15 6.94 -12.74
CA LEU A 116 9.66 6.22 -11.56
C LEU A 116 10.71 6.19 -10.44
N LEU A 117 11.96 5.86 -10.75
CA LEU A 117 13.01 5.76 -9.75
C LEU A 117 13.38 7.12 -9.15
N GLU A 118 13.39 8.18 -9.97
CA GLU A 118 13.58 9.56 -9.49
C GLU A 118 12.46 9.95 -8.52
N ALA A 119 11.21 9.79 -8.92
CA ALA A 119 10.05 10.14 -8.09
C ALA A 119 9.98 9.33 -6.78
N LEU A 120 10.32 8.03 -6.81
CA LEU A 120 10.41 7.21 -5.60
C LEU A 120 11.53 7.70 -4.68
N SER A 121 12.71 7.99 -5.24
CA SER A 121 13.84 8.48 -4.46
C SER A 121 13.52 9.83 -3.82
N ASP A 122 13.04 10.79 -4.57
CA ASP A 122 12.69 12.12 -4.07
C ASP A 122 11.65 12.05 -2.96
N ARG A 123 10.62 11.22 -3.13
CA ARG A 123 9.57 11.03 -2.12
C ARG A 123 10.10 10.46 -0.82
N HIS A 124 10.92 9.41 -0.88
CA HIS A 124 11.41 8.74 0.32
C HIS A 124 12.54 9.51 0.99
N GLU A 125 13.44 10.12 0.22
CA GLU A 125 14.51 10.98 0.75
C GLU A 125 13.94 12.22 1.46
N ALA A 126 12.87 12.81 0.94
CA ALA A 126 12.18 13.94 1.59
C ALA A 126 11.63 13.63 3.01
N ARG A 127 11.47 12.36 3.35
CA ARG A 127 11.03 11.93 4.69
C ARG A 127 12.17 11.76 5.69
N ILE A 128 13.42 11.80 5.23
CA ILE A 128 14.60 11.66 6.07
C ILE A 128 15.05 13.05 6.54
N ALA A 129 15.01 13.29 7.84
CA ALA A 129 15.23 14.62 8.40
C ALA A 129 16.72 15.02 8.44
N ALA A 130 17.68 14.09 8.37
CA ALA A 130 19.09 14.33 8.55
C ALA A 130 19.92 13.98 7.31
N GLY A 131 20.91 14.83 6.99
CA GLY A 131 21.82 14.63 5.87
C GLY A 131 21.33 15.26 4.57
N GLU A 132 22.14 15.11 3.51
CA GLU A 132 21.75 15.55 2.16
C GLU A 132 20.99 14.43 1.45
N PRO A 133 19.82 14.74 0.82
CA PRO A 133 19.05 13.76 0.07
C PRO A 133 19.90 13.03 -0.97
N TRP A 134 19.70 11.75 -1.12
CA TRP A 134 20.31 11.00 -2.20
C TRP A 134 19.62 11.35 -3.52
N THR A 135 20.42 11.48 -4.58
CA THR A 135 19.93 11.70 -5.95
C THR A 135 20.66 10.78 -6.92
N MET A 136 20.02 10.43 -8.03
CA MET A 136 20.65 9.60 -9.08
C MET A 136 21.94 10.24 -9.65
N ALA A 137 22.05 11.56 -9.64
CA ALA A 137 23.23 12.26 -10.09
C ALA A 137 24.52 11.94 -9.30
N LYS A 138 24.37 11.37 -8.09
CA LYS A 138 25.52 10.87 -7.28
C LYS A 138 26.09 9.56 -7.83
N MET A 139 25.39 8.89 -8.75
CA MET A 139 25.85 7.63 -9.34
C MET A 139 26.68 7.87 -10.62
N PRO A 140 27.81 7.16 -10.80
CA PRO A 140 28.48 7.12 -12.10
C PRO A 140 27.54 6.53 -13.16
N GLU A 141 27.54 7.11 -14.37
CA GLU A 141 26.64 6.71 -15.47
C GLU A 141 26.68 5.21 -15.79
N GLU A 142 27.91 4.62 -15.84
CA GLU A 142 28.06 3.19 -16.09
C GLU A 142 27.47 2.33 -14.97
N GLY A 143 27.59 2.76 -13.71
CA GLY A 143 26.99 2.10 -12.55
C GLY A 143 25.47 2.13 -12.61
N LEU A 144 24.90 3.31 -12.90
CA LEU A 144 23.46 3.48 -13.05
C LEU A 144 22.93 2.59 -14.17
N ARG A 145 23.54 2.59 -15.35
CA ARG A 145 23.15 1.75 -16.48
C ARG A 145 23.13 0.26 -16.14
N LYS A 146 24.13 -0.23 -15.40
CA LYS A 146 24.18 -1.62 -14.93
C LYS A 146 23.03 -1.95 -13.98
N LEU A 147 22.67 -1.05 -13.06
CA LEU A 147 21.55 -1.24 -12.13
C LEU A 147 20.21 -1.24 -12.88
N LEU A 148 19.99 -0.30 -13.79
CA LEU A 148 18.78 -0.24 -14.63
C LEU A 148 18.60 -1.51 -15.45
N ALA A 149 19.67 -2.08 -15.99
CA ALA A 149 19.60 -3.36 -16.73
C ALA A 149 19.11 -4.53 -15.86
N GLY A 150 19.24 -4.44 -14.53
CA GLY A 150 18.82 -5.47 -13.58
C GLY A 150 17.34 -5.45 -13.18
N ILE A 151 16.61 -4.40 -13.56
CA ILE A 151 15.21 -4.19 -13.15
C ILE A 151 14.29 -3.92 -14.34
N VAL A 152 12.98 -3.98 -14.14
CA VAL A 152 11.94 -3.68 -15.13
C VAL A 152 10.86 -2.87 -14.45
N GLY A 153 10.50 -1.71 -15.03
CA GLY A 153 9.39 -0.88 -14.61
C GLY A 153 8.06 -1.36 -15.15
N PHE A 154 7.03 -1.19 -14.36
CA PHE A 154 5.65 -1.51 -14.71
C PHE A 154 4.71 -0.43 -14.23
N GLU A 155 3.61 -0.27 -14.95
CA GLU A 155 2.48 0.56 -14.59
C GLU A 155 1.23 -0.32 -14.57
N LEU A 156 0.49 -0.27 -13.48
CA LEU A 156 -0.81 -0.90 -13.32
C LEU A 156 -1.87 0.16 -13.50
N GLU A 157 -2.59 0.13 -14.61
CA GLU A 157 -3.78 0.93 -14.85
C GLU A 157 -4.94 0.37 -14.03
N VAL A 158 -5.34 1.10 -12.98
CA VAL A 158 -6.30 0.61 -12.00
C VAL A 158 -7.72 0.66 -12.56
N GLN A 159 -8.34 -0.48 -12.69
CA GLN A 159 -9.71 -0.67 -13.17
C GLN A 159 -10.72 -0.84 -12.03
N ALA A 160 -10.25 -1.31 -10.87
CA ALA A 160 -11.08 -1.45 -9.68
C ALA A 160 -10.29 -1.16 -8.41
N TRP A 161 -10.83 -0.23 -7.62
CA TRP A 161 -10.35 0.15 -6.30
C TRP A 161 -11.23 -0.51 -5.24
N ARG A 162 -10.65 -1.26 -4.32
CA ARG A 162 -11.38 -1.97 -3.26
C ARG A 162 -10.79 -1.66 -1.90
N PRO A 163 -11.12 -0.52 -1.31
CA PRO A 163 -10.66 -0.14 0.02
C PRO A 163 -11.38 -0.92 1.12
N THR A 164 -10.68 -1.14 2.22
CA THR A 164 -11.25 -1.59 3.49
C THR A 164 -10.68 -0.75 4.62
N PHE A 165 -11.53 0.01 5.28
CA PHE A 165 -11.21 0.77 6.49
C PHE A 165 -12.03 0.22 7.65
N LYS A 166 -11.64 -0.92 8.19
CA LYS A 166 -12.34 -1.53 9.31
C LYS A 166 -11.82 -0.95 10.62
N LEU A 167 -12.56 0.03 11.16
CA LEU A 167 -12.18 0.86 12.28
C LEU A 167 -13.24 0.85 13.40
N SER A 168 -14.01 -0.22 13.51
CA SER A 168 -15.13 -0.38 14.46
C SER A 168 -16.30 0.60 14.24
N GLN A 169 -16.53 1.07 13.00
CA GLN A 169 -17.62 2.02 12.66
C GLN A 169 -19.03 1.48 12.97
N ASN A 170 -19.16 0.17 13.15
CA ASN A 170 -20.39 -0.50 13.57
C ASN A 170 -20.66 -0.42 15.09
N LYS A 171 -19.79 0.23 15.85
CA LYS A 171 -19.91 0.44 17.30
C LYS A 171 -20.25 1.90 17.58
N ASP A 172 -20.85 2.15 18.74
CA ASP A 172 -21.05 3.54 19.20
C ASP A 172 -19.73 4.24 19.52
N ALA A 173 -19.77 5.56 19.65
CA ALA A 173 -18.57 6.38 19.88
C ALA A 173 -17.83 6.00 21.17
N ALA A 174 -18.55 5.66 22.24
CA ALA A 174 -17.94 5.29 23.52
C ALA A 174 -17.18 3.96 23.43
N GLU A 175 -17.74 2.98 22.71
CA GLU A 175 -17.06 1.70 22.46
C GLU A 175 -15.85 1.88 21.53
N ARG A 176 -15.97 2.71 20.47
CA ARG A 176 -14.82 3.02 19.60
C ARG A 176 -13.68 3.67 20.37
N ALA A 177 -14.00 4.63 21.26
CA ALA A 177 -12.99 5.29 22.09
C ALA A 177 -12.25 4.29 22.98
N ARG A 178 -12.95 3.36 23.66
CA ARG A 178 -12.35 2.32 24.49
C ARG A 178 -11.45 1.38 23.67
N VAL A 179 -11.88 0.99 22.47
CA VAL A 179 -11.06 0.16 21.58
C VAL A 179 -9.80 0.90 21.13
N ALA A 180 -9.91 2.18 20.76
CA ALA A 180 -8.76 2.99 20.35
C ALA A 180 -7.75 3.16 21.51
N GLU A 181 -8.23 3.38 22.73
CA GLU A 181 -7.38 3.43 23.94
C GLU A 181 -6.68 2.09 24.20
N GLY A 182 -7.41 0.97 24.12
CA GLY A 182 -6.84 -0.35 24.29
C GLY A 182 -5.76 -0.66 23.25
N LEU A 183 -6.00 -0.35 21.97
CA LEU A 183 -5.01 -0.50 20.90
C LEU A 183 -3.76 0.34 21.14
N GLU A 184 -3.91 1.57 21.63
CA GLU A 184 -2.79 2.45 21.94
C GLU A 184 -1.93 1.94 23.08
N VAL A 185 -2.55 1.46 24.16
CA VAL A 185 -1.87 0.86 25.31
C VAL A 185 -1.06 -0.38 24.89
N GLU A 186 -1.60 -1.22 24.01
CA GLU A 186 -0.93 -2.42 23.47
C GLU A 186 0.08 -2.09 22.35
N GLY A 187 0.32 -0.81 22.05
CA GLY A 187 1.34 -0.36 21.09
C GLY A 187 0.86 -0.26 19.65
N ALA A 188 -0.38 -0.58 19.33
CA ALA A 188 -0.97 -0.46 18.00
C ALA A 188 -1.43 1.00 17.73
N ARG A 189 -0.52 1.96 17.89
CA ARG A 189 -0.81 3.41 17.88
C ARG A 189 -1.33 3.90 16.53
N ALA A 190 -0.81 3.38 15.43
CA ALA A 190 -1.19 3.82 14.09
C ALA A 190 -2.67 3.56 13.82
N ILE A 191 -3.16 2.34 14.09
CA ILE A 191 -4.58 2.02 13.90
C ILE A 191 -5.47 2.75 14.90
N ALA A 192 -5.03 2.95 16.14
CA ALA A 192 -5.75 3.75 17.14
C ALA A 192 -5.94 5.21 16.68
N GLN A 193 -4.91 5.79 16.07
CA GLN A 193 -4.98 7.14 15.50
C GLN A 193 -5.95 7.20 14.32
N LEU A 194 -5.91 6.22 13.41
CA LEU A 194 -6.84 6.16 12.28
C LEU A 194 -8.29 6.01 12.74
N MET A 195 -8.56 5.24 13.80
CA MET A 195 -9.90 5.16 14.39
C MET A 195 -10.41 6.51 14.85
N ARG A 196 -9.56 7.33 15.49
CA ARG A 196 -9.94 8.66 15.98
C ARG A 196 -10.15 9.68 14.86
N THR A 197 -9.44 9.56 13.76
CA THR A 197 -9.49 10.53 12.65
C THR A 197 -10.53 10.20 11.60
N LEU A 198 -10.71 8.92 11.27
CA LEU A 198 -11.58 8.47 10.18
C LEU A 198 -12.90 7.86 10.66
N ALA A 199 -13.00 7.52 11.95
CA ALA A 199 -14.21 6.96 12.57
C ALA A 199 -14.41 7.54 13.98
N PRO A 200 -14.54 8.87 14.11
CA PRO A 200 -14.67 9.56 15.41
C PRO A 200 -15.95 9.20 16.19
#